data_a6201e83062be938a5187216742edd00
#
_entry.id   a6201e83062be938a5187216742edd00
#
_cell.length_a   1.000
_cell.length_b   1.000
_cell.length_c   1.000
_cell.angle_alpha   90.00
_cell.angle_beta   90.00
_cell.angle_gamma   90.00
#
_symmetry.space_group_name_H-M   'P 1'
#
loop_
_entity.id
_entity.type
_entity.pdbx_description
1 polymer ?
#
loop_
_entity_poly.entity_id
_entity_poly.type
_entity_poly.pdbx_seq_one_letter_code
_entity_poly.pdbx_strand_id
1 'polypeptide(L)'
;TVLSGWVLGGVFVVGIGCWYLLKKRNREFALASIKIGAIFGLVASLLSVWTGDGSGYQIAQTQPMKLAAVEGLYEGGTNVGLVGIGMLNPEKKTYNDGKEPFLFRIEIPSMLSFLAERNVDGYVPGITNIIEGGYQLKDGSKALSAAEKIERGKTAIGALAAYRAAKSAGHEEDAQIAYKVLQENIPYFGYGYIDSVEQLIPHVPFVFYSF
;
A
#
# COMPACT_ATOMS: atom_id res chain seq x y z
N THR A 1 -14.52 -3.76 -0.45
CA THR A 1 -15.50 -3.86 -1.58
C THR A 1 -16.91 -4.18 -1.09
N VAL A 2 -17.15 -5.25 -0.29
CA VAL A 2 -18.50 -5.61 0.19
C VAL A 2 -19.10 -4.51 1.07
N LEU A 3 -18.33 -4.00 2.04
CA LEU A 3 -18.78 -2.94 2.95
C LEU A 3 -19.10 -1.63 2.22
N SER A 4 -18.31 -1.27 1.21
CA SER A 4 -18.62 -0.11 0.36
C SER A 4 -19.94 -0.26 -0.38
N GLY A 5 -20.26 -1.48 -0.85
CA GLY A 5 -21.57 -1.80 -1.43
C GLY A 5 -22.71 -1.63 -0.43
N TRP A 6 -22.49 -1.99 0.85
CA TRP A 6 -23.48 -1.80 1.90
C TRP A 6 -23.72 -0.31 2.22
N VAL A 7 -22.66 0.50 2.27
CA VAL A 7 -22.78 1.95 2.43
C VAL A 7 -23.61 2.54 1.27
N LEU A 8 -23.26 2.17 0.04
CA LEU A 8 -24.00 2.62 -1.15
C LEU A 8 -25.47 2.21 -1.09
N GLY A 9 -25.77 0.97 -0.72
CA GLY A 9 -27.15 0.47 -0.54
C GLY A 9 -27.92 1.26 0.51
N GLY A 10 -27.30 1.57 1.65
CA GLY A 10 -27.89 2.41 2.70
C GLY A 10 -28.23 3.82 2.19
N VAL A 11 -27.27 4.47 1.53
CA VAL A 11 -27.47 5.82 0.95
C VAL A 11 -28.56 5.81 -0.13
N PHE A 12 -28.60 4.78 -0.97
CA PHE A 12 -29.62 4.64 -2.02
C PHE A 12 -31.03 4.53 -1.44
N VAL A 13 -31.22 3.71 -0.40
CA VAL A 13 -32.51 3.57 0.29
C VAL A 13 -32.95 4.89 0.94
N VAL A 14 -32.02 5.63 1.56
CA VAL A 14 -32.28 6.96 2.10
C VAL A 14 -32.69 7.92 0.97
N GLY A 15 -32.00 7.90 -0.16
CA GLY A 15 -32.32 8.75 -1.32
C GLY A 15 -33.74 8.51 -1.86
N ILE A 16 -34.13 7.23 -2.01
CA ILE A 16 -35.50 6.87 -2.41
C ILE A 16 -36.52 7.35 -1.38
N GLY A 17 -36.27 7.13 -0.08
CA GLY A 17 -37.13 7.61 1.00
C GLY A 17 -37.31 9.12 0.96
N CYS A 18 -36.25 9.89 0.78
CA CYS A 18 -36.31 11.35 0.63
C CYS A 18 -37.14 11.76 -0.61
N TRP A 19 -36.97 11.06 -1.72
CA TRP A 19 -37.77 11.32 -2.92
C TRP A 19 -39.28 11.12 -2.69
N TYR A 20 -39.69 10.04 -1.96
CA TYR A 20 -41.07 9.81 -1.58
C TYR A 20 -41.62 10.93 -0.70
N LEU A 21 -40.83 11.45 0.26
CA LEU A 21 -41.22 12.59 1.08
C LEU A 21 -41.45 13.87 0.27
N LEU A 22 -40.52 14.16 -0.63
CA LEU A 22 -40.64 15.34 -1.54
C LEU A 22 -41.88 15.25 -2.41
N LYS A 23 -42.25 14.07 -2.88
CA LYS A 23 -43.46 13.83 -3.67
C LYS A 23 -44.72 13.69 -2.81
N LYS A 24 -44.62 13.87 -1.49
CA LYS A 24 -45.73 13.70 -0.52
C LYS A 24 -46.45 12.36 -0.63
N ARG A 25 -45.71 11.29 -0.95
CA ARG A 25 -46.25 9.94 -1.09
C ARG A 25 -45.85 9.10 0.15
N ASN A 26 -46.79 8.32 0.65
CA ASN A 26 -46.58 7.31 1.71
C ASN A 26 -45.50 7.69 2.75
N ARG A 27 -45.81 8.72 3.54
CA ARG A 27 -44.86 9.33 4.50
C ARG A 27 -44.30 8.34 5.51
N GLU A 28 -45.12 7.43 6.01
CA GLU A 28 -44.71 6.45 7.03
C GLU A 28 -43.65 5.48 6.46
N PHE A 29 -43.94 4.92 5.28
CA PHE A 29 -42.97 4.09 4.57
C PHE A 29 -41.67 4.82 4.29
N ALA A 30 -41.72 6.07 3.84
CA ALA A 30 -40.56 6.88 3.53
C ALA A 30 -39.70 7.12 4.78
N LEU A 31 -40.30 7.49 5.91
CA LEU A 31 -39.58 7.71 7.17
C LEU A 31 -38.96 6.41 7.72
N ALA A 32 -39.69 5.29 7.66
CA ALA A 32 -39.18 4.00 8.06
C ALA A 32 -37.95 3.59 7.20
N SER A 33 -38.06 3.76 5.87
CA SER A 33 -36.97 3.44 4.93
C SER A 33 -35.73 4.31 5.19
N ILE A 34 -35.91 5.62 5.40
CA ILE A 34 -34.81 6.54 5.73
C ILE A 34 -34.13 6.14 7.03
N LYS A 35 -34.91 5.83 8.07
CA LYS A 35 -34.37 5.42 9.36
C LYS A 35 -33.54 4.14 9.25
N ILE A 36 -34.06 3.12 8.58
CA ILE A 36 -33.36 1.84 8.39
C ILE A 36 -32.10 2.06 7.53
N GLY A 37 -32.22 2.73 6.40
CA GLY A 37 -31.11 3.00 5.49
C GLY A 37 -30.01 3.83 6.12
N ALA A 38 -30.36 4.84 6.93
CA ALA A 38 -29.41 5.68 7.63
C ALA A 38 -28.63 4.91 8.71
N ILE A 39 -29.32 4.10 9.54
CA ILE A 39 -28.69 3.29 10.58
C ILE A 39 -27.78 2.24 9.93
N PHE A 40 -28.28 1.53 8.93
CA PHE A 40 -27.49 0.52 8.21
C PHE A 40 -26.26 1.13 7.53
N GLY A 41 -26.45 2.25 6.82
CA GLY A 41 -25.36 2.96 6.15
C GLY A 41 -24.31 3.48 7.14
N LEU A 42 -24.74 4.00 8.32
CA LEU A 42 -23.82 4.43 9.38
C LEU A 42 -22.98 3.26 9.91
N VAL A 43 -23.62 2.15 10.26
CA VAL A 43 -22.91 0.95 10.75
C VAL A 43 -21.93 0.43 9.71
N ALA A 44 -22.37 0.33 8.45
CA ALA A 44 -21.52 -0.10 7.34
C ALA A 44 -20.32 0.86 7.12
N SER A 45 -20.53 2.17 7.27
CA SER A 45 -19.45 3.17 7.17
C SER A 45 -18.41 3.00 8.28
N LEU A 46 -18.84 2.81 9.53
CA LEU A 46 -17.93 2.58 10.65
C LEU A 46 -17.10 1.30 10.48
N LEU A 47 -17.75 0.21 10.03
CA LEU A 47 -17.06 -1.04 9.71
C LEU A 47 -16.09 -0.87 8.54
N SER A 48 -16.44 -0.05 7.54
CA SER A 48 -15.58 0.24 6.39
C SER A 48 -14.32 0.99 6.80
N VAL A 49 -14.47 1.98 7.67
CA VAL A 49 -13.31 2.73 8.24
C VAL A 49 -12.40 1.80 9.02
N TRP A 50 -12.95 0.98 9.90
CA TRP A 50 -12.17 0.05 10.72
C TRP A 50 -11.39 -0.97 9.87
N THR A 51 -12.07 -1.61 8.91
CA THR A 51 -11.40 -2.58 8.04
C THR A 51 -10.44 -1.93 7.05
N GLY A 52 -10.74 -0.71 6.61
CA GLY A 52 -9.86 0.09 5.74
C GLY A 52 -8.56 0.45 6.43
N ASP A 53 -8.63 0.93 7.66
CA ASP A 53 -7.47 1.25 8.49
C ASP A 53 -6.55 0.02 8.70
N GLY A 54 -7.13 -1.14 9.05
CA GLY A 54 -6.37 -2.38 9.18
C GLY A 54 -5.69 -2.81 7.87
N SER A 55 -6.38 -2.67 6.73
CA SER A 55 -5.82 -2.98 5.42
C SER A 55 -4.70 -2.00 5.02
N GLY A 56 -4.85 -0.72 5.31
CA GLY A 56 -3.83 0.31 5.09
C GLY A 56 -2.55 0.01 5.88
N TYR A 57 -2.69 -0.29 7.16
CA TYR A 57 -1.57 -0.71 8.00
C TYR A 57 -0.86 -1.95 7.44
N GLN A 58 -1.62 -2.98 7.03
CA GLN A 58 -1.04 -4.19 6.44
C GLN A 58 -0.25 -3.89 5.16
N ILE A 59 -0.77 -3.02 4.29
CA ILE A 59 -0.08 -2.59 3.06
C ILE A 59 1.23 -1.88 3.42
N ALA A 60 1.22 -0.99 4.41
CA ALA A 60 2.41 -0.29 4.87
C ALA A 60 3.52 -1.26 5.30
N GLN A 61 3.16 -2.33 6.01
CA GLN A 61 4.13 -3.31 6.51
C GLN A 61 4.61 -4.32 5.45
N THR A 62 3.76 -4.67 4.48
CA THR A 62 4.07 -5.76 3.52
C THR A 62 4.45 -5.25 2.13
N GLN A 63 3.94 -4.09 1.73
CA GLN A 63 4.11 -3.52 0.39
C GLN A 63 4.40 -2.00 0.45
N PRO A 64 5.50 -1.57 1.08
CA PRO A 64 5.79 -0.15 1.28
C PRO A 64 5.89 0.64 -0.04
N MET A 65 6.40 0.02 -1.12
CA MET A 65 6.43 0.63 -2.45
C MET A 65 5.04 0.96 -2.99
N LYS A 66 4.06 0.08 -2.72
CA LYS A 66 2.67 0.32 -3.13
C LYS A 66 2.05 1.46 -2.34
N LEU A 67 2.29 1.52 -1.03
CA LEU A 67 1.85 2.65 -0.21
C LEU A 67 2.46 3.96 -0.72
N ALA A 68 3.78 4.00 -0.92
CA ALA A 68 4.48 5.18 -1.42
C ALA A 68 3.93 5.64 -2.79
N ALA A 69 3.61 4.70 -3.69
CA ALA A 69 3.02 5.01 -4.99
C ALA A 69 1.59 5.57 -4.88
N VAL A 70 0.75 4.98 -4.04
CA VAL A 70 -0.64 5.43 -3.84
C VAL A 70 -0.69 6.81 -3.21
N GLU A 71 0.20 7.10 -2.27
CA GLU A 71 0.27 8.39 -1.57
C GLU A 71 1.13 9.44 -2.32
N GLY A 72 1.74 9.08 -3.45
CA GLY A 72 2.64 9.98 -4.18
C GLY A 72 3.87 10.38 -3.37
N LEU A 73 4.29 9.53 -2.44
CA LEU A 73 5.40 9.77 -1.53
C LEU A 73 6.72 9.42 -2.21
N TYR A 74 7.37 10.39 -2.82
CA TYR A 74 8.69 10.19 -3.43
C TYR A 74 9.78 10.12 -2.38
N GLU A 75 9.83 11.09 -1.47
CA GLU A 75 10.78 11.14 -0.36
C GLU A 75 10.08 10.77 0.94
N GLY A 76 10.60 9.80 1.65
CA GLY A 76 10.09 9.37 2.94
C GLY A 76 10.63 10.21 4.09
N GLY A 77 10.11 9.94 5.28
CA GLY A 77 10.52 10.65 6.48
C GLY A 77 9.75 10.25 7.72
N THR A 78 9.94 11.01 8.78
CA THR A 78 9.11 11.01 9.98
C THR A 78 8.05 12.10 9.88
N ASN A 79 6.95 11.97 10.62
CA ASN A 79 5.86 12.96 10.63
C ASN A 79 5.26 13.24 9.23
N VAL A 80 5.23 12.23 8.36
CA VAL A 80 4.72 12.36 7.00
C VAL A 80 3.22 12.62 7.03
N GLY A 81 2.79 13.68 6.32
CA GLY A 81 1.38 14.02 6.14
C GLY A 81 0.66 13.08 5.18
N LEU A 82 -0.63 12.88 5.41
CA LEU A 82 -1.52 12.21 4.47
C LEU A 82 -2.07 13.22 3.47
N VAL A 83 -1.82 13.01 2.19
CA VAL A 83 -2.33 13.90 1.15
C VAL A 83 -3.80 13.57 0.88
N GLY A 84 -4.71 14.44 1.32
CA GLY A 84 -6.15 14.31 1.08
C GLY A 84 -6.52 14.55 -0.38
N ILE A 85 -5.99 15.61 -0.98
CA ILE A 85 -6.15 15.94 -2.39
C ILE A 85 -4.81 16.42 -2.91
N GLY A 86 -4.36 15.89 -4.04
CA GLY A 86 -3.10 16.28 -4.64
C GLY A 86 -3.11 16.23 -6.16
N MET A 87 -2.30 17.10 -6.77
CA MET A 87 -2.02 17.11 -8.20
C MET A 87 -0.52 17.03 -8.38
N LEU A 88 -0.06 15.98 -9.05
CA LEU A 88 1.35 15.80 -9.33
C LEU A 88 1.88 16.82 -10.34
N ASN A 89 3.16 17.15 -10.17
CA ASN A 89 3.88 17.97 -11.12
C ASN A 89 4.16 17.15 -12.40
N PRO A 90 3.63 17.53 -13.57
CA PRO A 90 3.86 16.82 -14.83
C PRO A 90 5.32 16.86 -15.29
N GLU A 91 6.12 17.78 -14.72
CA GLU A 91 7.54 17.85 -15.00
C GLU A 91 8.38 16.84 -14.19
N LYS A 92 7.81 16.25 -13.14
CA LYS A 92 8.45 15.16 -12.38
C LYS A 92 8.34 13.87 -13.15
N LYS A 93 9.45 13.46 -13.78
CA LYS A 93 9.49 12.28 -14.66
C LYS A 93 10.15 11.06 -14.02
N THR A 94 11.05 11.31 -13.08
CA THR A 94 11.79 10.26 -12.39
C THR A 94 11.80 10.54 -10.88
N TYR A 95 12.03 9.49 -10.08
CA TYR A 95 12.05 9.62 -8.63
C TYR A 95 13.20 10.50 -8.11
N ASN A 96 14.31 10.61 -8.87
CA ASN A 96 15.54 11.32 -8.50
C ASN A 96 15.81 12.58 -9.32
N ASP A 97 14.80 13.20 -9.95
CA ASP A 97 14.99 14.41 -10.79
C ASP A 97 15.08 15.73 -9.99
N GLY A 98 15.03 15.66 -8.67
CA GLY A 98 15.12 16.82 -7.79
C GLY A 98 13.94 17.80 -7.86
N LYS A 99 12.88 17.46 -8.61
CA LYS A 99 11.69 18.30 -8.74
C LYS A 99 10.68 17.99 -7.66
N GLU A 100 9.96 19.03 -7.23
CA GLU A 100 8.82 18.87 -6.30
C GLU A 100 7.76 17.95 -6.92
N PRO A 101 7.29 16.95 -6.15
CA PRO A 101 6.33 15.97 -6.67
C PRO A 101 4.93 16.56 -6.92
N PHE A 102 4.55 17.63 -6.21
CA PHE A 102 3.21 18.19 -6.28
C PHE A 102 3.24 19.64 -6.77
N LEU A 103 2.31 19.98 -7.66
CA LEU A 103 1.96 21.37 -7.97
C LEU A 103 1.10 21.98 -6.86
N PHE A 104 0.23 21.16 -6.30
CA PHE A 104 -0.70 21.53 -5.23
C PHE A 104 -1.03 20.29 -4.41
N ARG A 105 -1.10 20.45 -3.10
CA ARG A 105 -1.57 19.40 -2.18
C ARG A 105 -2.22 20.01 -0.94
N ILE A 106 -3.24 19.33 -0.45
CA ILE A 106 -3.82 19.54 0.88
C ILE A 106 -3.51 18.27 1.66
N GLU A 107 -2.79 18.41 2.76
CA GLU A 107 -2.37 17.27 3.58
C GLU A 107 -2.80 17.44 5.04
N ILE A 108 -3.03 16.31 5.70
CA ILE A 108 -3.23 16.25 7.14
C ILE A 108 -1.87 15.89 7.76
N PRO A 109 -1.27 16.80 8.55
CA PRO A 109 0.09 16.58 9.08
C PRO A 109 0.20 15.29 9.88
N SER A 110 1.32 14.57 9.74
CA SER A 110 1.71 13.36 10.48
C SER A 110 0.73 12.18 10.38
N MET A 111 -0.36 12.32 9.64
CA MET A 111 -1.42 11.29 9.59
C MET A 111 -0.93 10.03 8.87
N LEU A 112 -0.12 10.15 7.80
CA LEU A 112 0.39 8.98 7.09
C LEU A 112 1.34 8.16 7.97
N SER A 113 2.24 8.84 8.71
CA SER A 113 3.11 8.17 9.70
C SER A 113 2.29 7.44 10.77
N PHE A 114 1.24 8.08 11.28
CA PHE A 114 0.36 7.46 12.27
C PHE A 114 -0.37 6.23 11.73
N LEU A 115 -0.93 6.30 10.53
CA LEU A 115 -1.67 5.18 9.90
C LEU A 115 -0.73 4.02 9.53
N ALA A 116 0.45 4.34 8.97
CA ALA A 116 1.41 3.33 8.51
C ALA A 116 2.17 2.65 9.65
N GLU A 117 2.50 3.39 10.73
CA GLU A 117 3.41 2.93 11.78
C GLU A 117 2.79 2.90 13.19
N ARG A 118 1.53 3.33 13.33
CA ARG A 118 0.86 3.53 14.63
C ARG A 118 1.64 4.47 15.56
N ASN A 119 2.48 5.30 14.98
CA ASN A 119 3.28 6.29 15.67
C ASN A 119 3.40 7.55 14.80
N VAL A 120 3.17 8.72 15.39
CA VAL A 120 3.25 10.02 14.69
C VAL A 120 4.66 10.28 14.15
N ASP A 121 5.68 9.83 14.90
CA ASP A 121 7.09 9.96 14.55
C ASP A 121 7.62 8.74 13.76
N GLY A 122 6.73 7.82 13.37
CA GLY A 122 7.09 6.63 12.59
C GLY A 122 7.67 7.01 11.23
N TYR A 123 8.77 6.35 10.86
CA TYR A 123 9.41 6.57 9.56
C TYR A 123 8.65 5.83 8.46
N VAL A 124 8.19 6.57 7.45
CA VAL A 124 7.53 6.00 6.26
C VAL A 124 8.47 6.17 5.07
N PRO A 125 8.96 5.08 4.44
CA PRO A 125 9.87 5.19 3.30
C PRO A 125 9.11 5.63 2.04
N GLY A 126 9.70 6.58 1.31
CA GLY A 126 9.23 6.98 -0.01
C GLY A 126 9.82 6.11 -1.12
N ILE A 127 9.40 6.38 -2.37
CA ILE A 127 9.85 5.65 -3.56
C ILE A 127 11.38 5.67 -3.67
N THR A 128 12.01 6.85 -3.55
CA THR A 128 13.47 7.03 -3.61
C THR A 128 14.16 6.18 -2.55
N ASN A 129 13.70 6.26 -1.30
CA ASN A 129 14.31 5.50 -0.20
C ASN A 129 14.21 3.99 -0.39
N ILE A 130 13.09 3.49 -0.93
CA ILE A 130 12.90 2.05 -1.16
C ILE A 130 13.80 1.55 -2.30
N ILE A 131 14.05 2.41 -3.32
CA ILE A 131 14.93 2.08 -4.45
C ILE A 131 16.40 2.15 -4.03
N GLU A 132 16.79 3.22 -3.37
CA GLU A 132 18.19 3.45 -2.97
C GLU A 132 18.59 2.63 -1.73
N GLY A 133 17.63 2.30 -0.87
CA GLY A 133 17.88 1.61 0.40
C GLY A 133 18.50 2.51 1.47
N GLY A 134 19.18 1.90 2.44
CA GLY A 134 19.97 2.60 3.46
C GLY A 134 19.19 3.18 4.63
N TYR A 135 17.87 3.28 4.58
CA TYR A 135 17.04 3.71 5.71
C TYR A 135 16.96 2.61 6.79
N GLN A 136 16.68 3.02 8.02
CA GLN A 136 16.65 2.11 9.16
C GLN A 136 15.31 1.37 9.23
N LEU A 137 15.36 0.04 9.31
CA LEU A 137 14.20 -0.82 9.55
C LEU A 137 13.88 -0.89 11.06
N LYS A 138 12.71 -1.42 11.40
CA LYS A 138 12.25 -1.58 12.79
C LYS A 138 13.16 -2.44 13.67
N ASP A 139 13.86 -3.38 13.07
CA ASP A 139 14.83 -4.25 13.73
C ASP A 139 16.22 -3.61 13.91
N GLY A 140 16.37 -2.34 13.51
CA GLY A 140 17.62 -1.60 13.57
C GLY A 140 18.58 -1.88 12.42
N SER A 141 18.27 -2.80 11.52
CA SER A 141 19.06 -3.06 10.31
C SER A 141 18.85 -1.98 9.24
N LYS A 142 19.75 -1.90 8.29
CA LYS A 142 19.58 -1.02 7.12
C LYS A 142 18.84 -1.75 6.01
N ALA A 143 17.87 -1.06 5.42
CA ALA A 143 17.15 -1.57 4.26
C ALA A 143 18.09 -1.75 3.06
N LEU A 144 17.99 -2.87 2.38
CA LEU A 144 18.72 -3.12 1.14
C LEU A 144 18.13 -2.28 0.00
N SER A 145 18.98 -1.85 -0.91
CA SER A 145 18.56 -1.22 -2.17
C SER A 145 17.77 -2.19 -3.05
N ALA A 146 17.03 -1.65 -4.02
CA ALA A 146 16.32 -2.45 -5.01
C ALA A 146 17.27 -3.35 -5.82
N ALA A 147 18.46 -2.82 -6.18
CA ALA A 147 19.48 -3.57 -6.90
C ALA A 147 19.99 -4.77 -6.07
N GLU A 148 20.32 -4.57 -4.80
CA GLU A 148 20.75 -5.65 -3.90
C GLU A 148 19.66 -6.71 -3.68
N LYS A 149 18.38 -6.29 -3.59
CA LYS A 149 17.25 -7.22 -3.49
C LYS A 149 17.11 -8.08 -4.75
N ILE A 150 17.30 -7.49 -5.94
CA ILE A 150 17.29 -8.22 -7.23
C ILE A 150 18.42 -9.24 -7.28
N GLU A 151 19.63 -8.85 -6.89
CA GLU A 151 20.79 -9.74 -6.87
C GLU A 151 20.61 -10.93 -5.92
N ARG A 152 20.15 -10.66 -4.70
CA ARG A 152 19.81 -11.71 -3.74
C ARG A 152 18.67 -12.60 -4.23
N GLY A 153 17.69 -12.04 -4.91
CA GLY A 153 16.60 -12.81 -5.53
C GLY A 153 17.10 -13.75 -6.62
N LYS A 154 18.02 -13.29 -7.50
CA LYS A 154 18.67 -14.13 -8.51
C LYS A 154 19.49 -15.24 -7.86
N THR A 155 20.21 -14.92 -6.78
CA THR A 155 20.94 -15.91 -5.98
C THR A 155 19.99 -16.96 -5.38
N ALA A 156 18.84 -16.58 -4.87
CA ALA A 156 17.83 -17.50 -4.34
C ALA A 156 17.28 -18.46 -5.41
N ILE A 157 17.01 -17.94 -6.64
CA ILE A 157 16.56 -18.76 -7.76
C ILE A 157 17.64 -19.77 -8.17
N GLY A 158 18.90 -19.34 -8.27
CA GLY A 158 20.05 -20.21 -8.57
C GLY A 158 20.24 -21.28 -7.51
N ALA A 159 20.16 -20.92 -6.24
CA ALA A 159 20.26 -21.83 -5.11
C ALA A 159 19.14 -22.88 -5.10
N LEU A 160 17.90 -22.50 -5.45
CA LEU A 160 16.78 -23.44 -5.59
C LEU A 160 17.02 -24.45 -6.72
N ALA A 161 17.54 -23.98 -7.86
CA ALA A 161 17.89 -24.86 -8.97
C ALA A 161 19.00 -25.84 -8.60
N ALA A 162 20.06 -25.34 -7.94
CA ALA A 162 21.17 -26.16 -7.45
C ALA A 162 20.71 -27.21 -6.40
N TYR A 163 19.86 -26.80 -5.45
CA TYR A 163 19.26 -27.69 -4.47
C TYR A 163 18.50 -28.85 -5.12
N ARG A 164 17.64 -28.52 -6.10
CA ARG A 164 16.86 -29.55 -6.82
C ARG A 164 17.76 -30.50 -7.61
N ALA A 165 18.80 -29.99 -8.30
CA ALA A 165 19.76 -30.80 -9.04
C ALA A 165 20.54 -31.73 -8.12
N ALA A 166 21.11 -31.22 -7.02
CA ALA A 166 21.86 -32.00 -6.05
C ALA A 166 20.98 -33.09 -5.41
N LYS A 167 19.75 -32.77 -5.05
CA LYS A 167 18.82 -33.76 -4.46
C LYS A 167 18.42 -34.84 -5.46
N SER A 168 18.24 -34.53 -6.74
CA SER A 168 17.95 -35.53 -7.77
C SER A 168 19.16 -36.42 -8.08
N ALA A 169 20.38 -35.91 -7.88
CA ALA A 169 21.62 -36.66 -8.06
C ALA A 169 22.04 -37.47 -6.81
N GLY A 170 21.33 -37.30 -5.69
CA GLY A 170 21.67 -37.99 -4.42
C GLY A 170 22.85 -37.38 -3.66
N HIS A 171 23.29 -36.16 -4.01
CA HIS A 171 24.36 -35.42 -3.39
C HIS A 171 23.85 -34.61 -2.19
N GLU A 172 23.72 -35.25 -1.02
CA GLU A 172 23.10 -34.62 0.16
C GLU A 172 23.91 -33.42 0.71
N GLU A 173 25.24 -33.46 0.67
CA GLU A 173 26.10 -32.37 1.14
C GLU A 173 25.88 -31.10 0.29
N ASP A 174 25.91 -31.23 -1.03
CA ASP A 174 25.69 -30.13 -1.95
C ASP A 174 24.25 -29.58 -1.83
N ALA A 175 23.29 -30.47 -1.61
CA ALA A 175 21.91 -30.08 -1.37
C ALA A 175 21.78 -29.25 -0.08
N GLN A 176 22.45 -29.58 1.00
CA GLN A 176 22.42 -28.82 2.25
C GLN A 176 23.07 -27.44 2.09
N ILE A 177 24.20 -27.36 1.37
CA ILE A 177 24.85 -26.06 1.08
C ILE A 177 23.90 -25.16 0.27
N ALA A 178 23.34 -25.68 -0.82
CA ALA A 178 22.40 -24.92 -1.65
C ALA A 178 21.13 -24.50 -0.86
N TYR A 179 20.64 -25.37 0.02
CA TYR A 179 19.49 -25.05 0.86
C TYR A 179 19.77 -23.94 1.86
N LYS A 180 20.95 -23.88 2.44
CA LYS A 180 21.36 -22.79 3.34
C LYS A 180 21.39 -21.45 2.60
N VAL A 181 21.99 -21.39 1.41
CA VAL A 181 22.02 -20.20 0.57
C VAL A 181 20.61 -19.77 0.19
N LEU A 182 19.73 -20.73 -0.13
CA LEU A 182 18.32 -20.45 -0.42
C LEU A 182 17.62 -19.83 0.78
N GLN A 183 17.78 -20.41 1.98
CA GLN A 183 17.13 -19.90 3.19
C GLN A 183 17.52 -18.44 3.52
N GLU A 184 18.79 -18.10 3.35
CA GLU A 184 19.31 -16.75 3.59
C GLU A 184 18.74 -15.71 2.61
N ASN A 185 18.38 -16.13 1.39
CA ASN A 185 17.93 -15.24 0.32
C ASN A 185 16.44 -15.40 -0.05
N ILE A 186 15.72 -16.31 0.57
CA ILE A 186 14.30 -16.59 0.28
C ILE A 186 13.37 -15.35 0.41
N PRO A 187 13.59 -14.41 1.35
CA PRO A 187 12.77 -13.21 1.44
C PRO A 187 12.81 -12.35 0.16
N TYR A 188 13.86 -12.49 -0.63
CA TYR A 188 14.08 -11.73 -1.87
C TYR A 188 13.77 -12.53 -3.13
N PHE A 189 13.30 -13.78 -3.01
CA PHE A 189 13.09 -14.69 -4.13
C PHE A 189 12.28 -14.08 -5.27
N GLY A 190 11.20 -13.35 -4.95
CA GLY A 190 10.35 -12.68 -5.95
C GLY A 190 11.09 -11.62 -6.77
N TYR A 191 12.08 -10.94 -6.21
CA TYR A 191 12.89 -9.95 -6.91
C TYR A 191 13.81 -10.58 -7.97
N GLY A 192 14.13 -11.87 -7.87
CA GLY A 192 14.97 -12.56 -8.82
C GLY A 192 14.40 -12.70 -10.23
N TYR A 193 13.09 -12.47 -10.40
CA TYR A 193 12.43 -12.43 -11.71
C TYR A 193 12.42 -11.03 -12.34
N ILE A 194 13.03 -10.06 -11.70
CA ILE A 194 13.09 -8.67 -12.15
C ILE A 194 14.44 -8.45 -12.83
N ASP A 195 14.43 -7.93 -14.05
CA ASP A 195 15.66 -7.74 -14.84
C ASP A 195 16.41 -6.47 -14.42
N SER A 196 15.68 -5.39 -14.14
CA SER A 196 16.26 -4.09 -13.81
C SER A 196 15.44 -3.32 -12.76
N VAL A 197 16.10 -2.36 -12.11
CA VAL A 197 15.49 -1.51 -11.07
C VAL A 197 14.33 -0.67 -11.64
N GLU A 198 14.39 -0.29 -12.91
CA GLU A 198 13.36 0.50 -13.59
C GLU A 198 12.00 -0.19 -13.57
N GLN A 199 11.97 -1.53 -13.58
CA GLN A 199 10.71 -2.30 -13.50
C GLN A 199 10.04 -2.21 -12.12
N LEU A 200 10.78 -1.78 -11.10
CA LEU A 200 10.25 -1.57 -9.75
C LEU A 200 9.71 -0.17 -9.53
N ILE A 201 10.00 0.78 -10.44
CA ILE A 201 9.52 2.15 -10.32
C ILE A 201 8.01 2.17 -10.54
N PRO A 202 7.21 2.55 -9.55
CA PRO A 202 5.77 2.50 -9.67
C PRO A 202 5.26 3.67 -10.53
N HIS A 203 4.12 3.44 -11.18
CA HIS A 203 3.36 4.52 -11.79
C HIS A 203 2.54 5.23 -10.71
N VAL A 204 2.79 6.52 -10.51
CA VAL A 204 2.05 7.37 -9.59
C VAL A 204 0.95 8.08 -10.37
N PRO A 205 -0.33 8.04 -9.93
CA PRO A 205 -1.43 8.70 -10.65
C PRO A 205 -1.24 10.22 -10.65
N PHE A 206 -1.56 10.87 -11.78
CA PHE A 206 -1.41 12.33 -11.95
C PHE A 206 -2.28 13.14 -10.99
N VAL A 207 -3.50 12.66 -10.76
CA VAL A 207 -4.43 13.20 -9.75
C VAL A 207 -4.86 12.07 -8.85
N PHE A 208 -4.80 12.27 -7.56
CA PHE A 208 -5.26 11.30 -6.60
C PHE A 208 -5.94 11.95 -5.41
N TYR A 209 -6.74 11.14 -4.73
CA TYR A 209 -7.48 11.49 -3.53
C TYR A 209 -7.21 10.43 -2.48
N SER A 210 -7.01 10.88 -1.26
CA SER A 210 -7.06 10.02 -0.08
C SER A 210 -8.49 10.02 0.46
N PHE A 211 -9.00 8.86 0.82
CA PHE A 211 -10.35 8.68 1.32
C PHE A 211 -10.34 8.44 2.83
#